data_7aa4fbe534a7e108c9a44080b9ce2560
#
_entry.id   7aa4fbe534a7e108c9a44080b9ce2560
#
_cell.length_a   1.000
_cell.length_b   1.000
_cell.length_c   1.000
_cell.angle_alpha   90.00
_cell.angle_beta   90.00
_cell.angle_gamma   90.00
#
_symmetry.space_group_name_H-M   'P 1'
#
loop_
_entity.id
_entity.type
_entity.pdbx_description
1 polymer ?
#
loop_
_entity_poly.entity_id
_entity_poly.type
_entity_poly.pdbx_seq_one_letter_code
_entity_poly.pdbx_strand_id
1 'polypeptide(L)'
;MAIQIINTAPIAGQRPGTSGLRKKVGVFSQPQYLENFVQSVFDTLGDCRGQTLVLGGDGRYYNRAAIQTVLRMAAAHGYARVLLGQGGILSTPAVSCVIRKHGASGGIILSASHNPGGPDGDFGIKYNIASGGPAPEKVTEAIYARTQAISEYRISDAADIDIDTLGTVRIEQMTVEVIDSVADYAELMQQLFDFDAIRALFAGGLRICFDGMHAVSGPYATAILEGMLGAPKGSVINGLPLEDFGGGHPDPNPVNAQQLIAIMAAADAPDFGAASDGDGDRNMIVGRRFDVTPSDSLAILAANATVAPGYRAGLSGIARSMPTSGAADRVASALGIPCYETPTGWKFFGTLLDAGMATLCGEESYGTGSNHVREKDGLWAVLFWLNLLAEKKQSVEDIVRAHWATYGRNYYSRHDYEDIDSACAAQLMEAVRGQLAALPGQVVNGYTVALADDFSYTDPVDGSVATQQGIRIIMTDGARIVLRLSGTGTEGATLRLYLERYEADPARHAIPTQEALAGLIAVAEQLAQIRERTGRDAPTVTT
;
A
#
# COMPACT_ATOMS: atom_id res chain seq x y z
N MET A 1 15.57 37.72 -0.78
CA MET A 1 15.67 36.33 -0.29
C MET A 1 16.95 35.76 -0.86
N ALA A 2 17.73 35.04 -0.06
CA ALA A 2 19.02 34.52 -0.46
C ALA A 2 19.09 33.01 -0.29
N ILE A 3 19.75 32.33 -1.23
CA ILE A 3 20.06 30.91 -1.10
C ILE A 3 21.25 30.79 -0.14
N GLN A 4 21.06 30.01 0.91
CA GLN A 4 22.09 29.70 1.91
C GLN A 4 22.67 28.32 1.63
N ILE A 5 23.98 28.18 1.80
CA ILE A 5 24.69 26.90 1.82
C ILE A 5 25.08 26.66 3.28
N ILE A 6 24.55 25.59 3.84
CA ILE A 6 24.73 25.24 5.26
C ILE A 6 25.57 23.98 5.36
N ASN A 7 26.70 24.08 6.10
CA ASN A 7 27.53 22.92 6.38
C ASN A 7 26.79 21.91 7.25
N THR A 8 26.94 20.63 6.93
CA THR A 8 26.38 19.49 7.66
C THR A 8 27.35 18.31 7.65
N ALA A 9 26.94 17.23 8.24
CA ALA A 9 27.66 15.96 8.23
C ALA A 9 26.65 14.79 8.10
N PRO A 10 27.09 13.60 7.66
CA PRO A 10 26.26 12.42 7.64
C PRO A 10 25.59 12.14 8.99
N ILE A 11 24.30 11.86 8.95
CA ILE A 11 23.51 11.46 10.13
C ILE A 11 23.11 9.99 9.97
N ALA A 12 23.30 9.19 11.01
CA ALA A 12 23.01 7.77 10.98
C ALA A 12 21.50 7.50 10.79
N GLY A 13 21.18 6.35 10.22
CA GLY A 13 19.81 5.84 10.14
C GLY A 13 18.98 6.39 8.98
N GLN A 14 19.57 7.04 7.98
CA GLN A 14 18.87 7.60 6.81
C GLN A 14 18.73 6.61 5.63
N ARG A 15 18.81 5.31 5.88
CA ARG A 15 18.58 4.29 4.85
C ARG A 15 17.08 4.11 4.59
N PRO A 16 16.57 4.36 3.35
CA PRO A 16 15.20 4.07 3.01
C PRO A 16 14.88 2.56 3.10
N GLY A 17 13.68 2.25 3.57
CA GLY A 17 13.11 0.90 3.45
C GLY A 17 12.36 0.72 2.11
N THR A 18 11.53 -0.32 2.03
CA THR A 18 10.74 -0.66 0.84
C THR A 18 9.80 0.49 0.40
N SER A 19 9.31 1.29 1.35
CA SER A 19 8.35 2.38 1.09
C SER A 19 8.86 3.72 1.69
N GLY A 20 10.09 4.09 1.37
CA GLY A 20 10.70 5.33 1.82
C GLY A 20 11.41 5.24 3.17
N LEU A 21 11.90 6.39 3.65
CA LEU A 21 12.53 6.52 4.97
C LEU A 21 11.45 6.78 6.01
N ARG A 22 11.38 5.94 7.05
CA ARG A 22 10.45 6.10 8.19
C ARG A 22 11.22 6.10 9.49
N LYS A 23 10.91 7.05 10.37
CA LYS A 23 11.46 7.18 11.73
C LYS A 23 10.44 7.86 12.62
N LYS A 24 10.65 7.81 13.93
CA LYS A 24 9.90 8.64 14.89
C LYS A 24 10.00 10.12 14.52
N VAL A 25 8.91 10.86 14.78
CA VAL A 25 8.88 12.32 14.61
C VAL A 25 10.07 13.00 15.29
N GLY A 26 10.38 12.57 16.55
CA GLY A 26 11.52 13.12 17.29
C GLY A 26 12.88 12.90 16.65
N VAL A 27 13.02 11.97 15.69
CA VAL A 27 14.24 11.80 14.89
C VAL A 27 14.22 12.76 13.71
N PHE A 28 13.08 12.84 12.97
CA PHE A 28 12.96 13.72 11.81
C PHE A 28 13.04 15.20 12.17
N SER A 29 12.56 15.59 13.35
CA SER A 29 12.60 16.97 13.85
C SER A 29 13.96 17.40 14.42
N GLN A 30 14.96 16.51 14.47
CA GLN A 30 16.31 16.88 14.81
C GLN A 30 16.89 17.84 13.76
N PRO A 31 17.71 18.82 14.18
CA PRO A 31 18.34 19.74 13.25
C PRO A 31 19.07 19.00 12.11
N GLN A 32 18.85 19.44 10.88
CA GLN A 32 19.50 18.94 9.66
C GLN A 32 19.11 17.51 9.23
N TYR A 33 18.27 16.77 9.99
CA TYR A 33 17.93 15.38 9.62
C TYR A 33 17.11 15.34 8.32
N LEU A 34 16.03 16.10 8.25
CA LEU A 34 15.19 16.19 7.05
C LEU A 34 15.95 16.81 5.88
N GLU A 35 16.65 17.91 6.14
CA GLU A 35 17.41 18.66 5.13
C GLU A 35 18.48 17.79 4.48
N ASN A 36 19.21 17.01 5.26
CA ASN A 36 20.23 16.09 4.73
C ASN A 36 19.62 15.04 3.79
N PHE A 37 18.47 14.49 4.16
CA PHE A 37 17.81 13.51 3.32
C PHE A 37 17.26 14.13 2.02
N VAL A 38 16.58 15.28 2.11
CA VAL A 38 16.04 16.01 0.94
C VAL A 38 17.17 16.46 0.00
N GLN A 39 18.27 17.00 0.55
CA GLN A 39 19.46 17.33 -0.23
C GLN A 39 20.01 16.11 -0.97
N SER A 40 20.08 14.96 -0.28
CA SER A 40 20.58 13.73 -0.88
C SER A 40 19.67 13.20 -2.00
N VAL A 41 18.36 13.40 -1.88
CA VAL A 41 17.41 13.14 -2.98
C VAL A 41 17.74 14.05 -4.17
N PHE A 42 17.79 15.37 -3.98
CA PHE A 42 18.00 16.31 -5.08
C PHE A 42 19.38 16.14 -5.73
N ASP A 43 20.43 15.90 -4.95
CA ASP A 43 21.77 15.62 -5.50
C ASP A 43 21.78 14.33 -6.36
N THR A 44 21.04 13.32 -5.96
CA THR A 44 20.94 12.06 -6.71
C THR A 44 20.18 12.24 -8.03
N LEU A 45 19.17 13.13 -8.03
CA LEU A 45 18.40 13.45 -9.25
C LEU A 45 19.20 14.30 -10.25
N GLY A 46 20.23 15.00 -9.80
CA GLY A 46 21.07 15.84 -10.62
C GLY A 46 20.49 17.23 -10.86
N ASP A 47 20.43 17.69 -12.12
CA ASP A 47 19.98 19.06 -12.42
C ASP A 47 18.45 19.18 -12.33
N CYS A 48 17.97 19.79 -11.25
CA CYS A 48 16.55 20.06 -11.00
C CYS A 48 16.05 21.37 -11.65
N ARG A 49 16.90 22.16 -12.28
CA ARG A 49 16.54 23.48 -12.83
C ARG A 49 15.49 23.37 -13.92
N GLY A 50 14.48 24.20 -13.81
CA GLY A 50 13.40 24.24 -14.78
C GLY A 50 12.37 23.11 -14.65
N GLN A 51 12.58 22.16 -13.74
CA GLN A 51 11.70 21.01 -13.55
C GLN A 51 10.50 21.34 -12.67
N THR A 52 9.48 20.48 -12.72
CA THR A 52 8.31 20.50 -11.85
C THR A 52 8.38 19.35 -10.86
N LEU A 53 8.18 19.64 -9.57
CA LEU A 53 8.08 18.66 -8.49
C LEU A 53 6.63 18.61 -7.96
N VAL A 54 6.12 17.43 -7.62
CA VAL A 54 4.88 17.28 -6.86
C VAL A 54 5.22 17.10 -5.39
N LEU A 55 4.46 17.75 -4.50
CA LEU A 55 4.68 17.67 -3.05
C LEU A 55 3.36 17.53 -2.32
N GLY A 56 3.31 16.62 -1.35
CA GLY A 56 2.19 16.46 -0.45
C GLY A 56 2.42 15.30 0.52
N GLY A 57 1.40 14.97 1.29
CA GLY A 57 1.46 13.87 2.24
C GLY A 57 0.12 13.56 2.88
N ASP A 58 0.14 12.76 3.93
CA ASP A 58 -1.07 12.26 4.60
C ASP A 58 -1.59 13.16 5.73
N GLY A 59 -0.93 14.30 5.97
CA GLY A 59 -1.38 15.26 6.97
C GLY A 59 -1.00 14.94 8.40
N ARG A 60 -0.21 13.88 8.65
CA ARG A 60 0.28 13.53 9.98
C ARG A 60 1.12 14.63 10.63
N TYR A 61 1.33 14.52 11.93
CA TYR A 61 2.15 15.46 12.69
C TYR A 61 3.52 15.67 12.03
N TYR A 62 4.02 16.89 12.05
CA TYR A 62 5.24 17.37 11.39
C TYR A 62 5.11 17.58 9.87
N ASN A 63 4.05 17.15 9.20
CA ASN A 63 3.90 17.24 7.75
C ASN A 63 4.00 18.69 7.25
N ARG A 64 3.30 19.64 7.88
CA ARG A 64 3.27 21.05 7.48
C ARG A 64 4.66 21.72 7.59
N ALA A 65 5.39 21.46 8.69
CA ALA A 65 6.74 21.98 8.87
C ALA A 65 7.73 21.40 7.84
N ALA A 66 7.63 20.10 7.58
CA ALA A 66 8.45 19.43 6.57
C ALA A 66 8.19 19.98 5.16
N ILE A 67 6.94 20.26 4.79
CA ILE A 67 6.58 20.89 3.51
C ILE A 67 7.30 22.23 3.35
N GLN A 68 7.25 23.11 4.34
CA GLN A 68 7.93 24.40 4.25
C GLN A 68 9.44 24.25 4.04
N THR A 69 10.07 23.29 4.71
CA THR A 69 11.48 22.98 4.52
C THR A 69 11.76 22.47 3.10
N VAL A 70 10.98 21.51 2.61
CA VAL A 70 11.14 20.95 1.24
C VAL A 70 10.95 22.04 0.18
N LEU A 71 9.95 22.93 0.33
CA LEU A 71 9.72 24.05 -0.60
C LEU A 71 10.91 24.99 -0.68
N ARG A 72 11.48 25.41 0.47
CA ARG A 72 12.65 26.27 0.52
C ARG A 72 13.89 25.60 -0.10
N MET A 73 14.04 24.30 0.09
CA MET A 73 15.13 23.53 -0.52
C MET A 73 14.93 23.36 -2.03
N ALA A 74 13.70 23.06 -2.50
CA ALA A 74 13.39 22.97 -3.92
C ALA A 74 13.67 24.28 -4.66
N ALA A 75 13.30 25.42 -4.06
CA ALA A 75 13.63 26.75 -4.59
C ALA A 75 15.14 26.96 -4.70
N ALA A 76 15.91 26.56 -3.68
CA ALA A 76 17.37 26.67 -3.68
C ALA A 76 18.04 25.75 -4.73
N HIS A 77 17.38 24.67 -5.16
CA HIS A 77 17.86 23.78 -6.22
C HIS A 77 17.36 24.16 -7.62
N GLY A 78 16.58 25.25 -7.73
CA GLY A 78 16.17 25.83 -9.01
C GLY A 78 15.00 25.13 -9.69
N TYR A 79 14.17 24.36 -8.96
CA TYR A 79 12.90 23.93 -9.51
C TYR A 79 12.12 25.13 -10.03
N ALA A 80 11.50 25.00 -11.20
CA ALA A 80 10.66 26.07 -11.76
C ALA A 80 9.28 26.11 -11.10
N ARG A 81 8.76 24.92 -10.73
CA ARG A 81 7.40 24.78 -10.20
C ARG A 81 7.32 23.66 -9.18
N VAL A 82 6.52 23.88 -8.14
CA VAL A 82 6.04 22.82 -7.24
C VAL A 82 4.52 22.80 -7.29
N LEU A 83 3.93 21.61 -7.53
CA LEU A 83 2.51 21.34 -7.37
C LEU A 83 2.31 20.81 -5.95
N LEU A 84 1.65 21.58 -5.11
CA LEU A 84 1.43 21.27 -3.69
C LEU A 84 -0.04 21.00 -3.44
N GLY A 85 -0.37 19.86 -2.86
CA GLY A 85 -1.75 19.60 -2.40
C GLY A 85 -2.19 20.63 -1.36
N GLN A 86 -3.44 21.11 -1.45
CA GLN A 86 -4.03 22.06 -0.50
C GLN A 86 -3.90 21.56 0.95
N GLY A 87 -3.45 22.43 1.85
CA GLY A 87 -3.18 22.06 3.24
C GLY A 87 -1.99 21.10 3.40
N GLY A 88 -1.23 20.82 2.34
CA GLY A 88 -0.19 19.79 2.30
C GLY A 88 -0.74 18.37 2.15
N ILE A 89 -2.04 18.23 1.92
CA ILE A 89 -2.74 16.95 1.78
C ILE A 89 -2.69 16.47 0.34
N LEU A 90 -2.08 15.30 0.11
CA LEU A 90 -2.12 14.62 -1.19
C LEU A 90 -1.85 13.13 -0.95
N SER A 91 -2.81 12.27 -1.26
CA SER A 91 -2.65 10.83 -1.06
C SER A 91 -1.56 10.24 -1.96
N THR A 92 -0.97 9.13 -1.57
CA THR A 92 0.06 8.44 -2.36
C THR A 92 -0.41 8.18 -3.81
N PRO A 93 -1.60 7.61 -4.08
CA PRO A 93 -2.08 7.46 -5.46
C PRO A 93 -2.37 8.79 -6.16
N ALA A 94 -2.82 9.83 -5.44
CA ALA A 94 -3.04 11.14 -6.04
C ALA A 94 -1.73 11.82 -6.44
N VAL A 95 -0.64 11.68 -5.66
CA VAL A 95 0.69 12.14 -6.08
C VAL A 95 1.09 11.47 -7.39
N SER A 96 0.92 10.16 -7.52
CA SER A 96 1.20 9.43 -8.75
C SER A 96 0.36 9.95 -9.93
N CYS A 97 -0.94 10.21 -9.69
CA CYS A 97 -1.85 10.79 -10.68
C CYS A 97 -1.36 12.18 -11.14
N VAL A 98 -1.04 13.08 -10.21
CA VAL A 98 -0.59 14.45 -10.50
C VAL A 98 0.75 14.46 -11.24
N ILE A 99 1.73 13.63 -10.83
CA ILE A 99 3.01 13.48 -11.55
C ILE A 99 2.75 13.14 -13.01
N ARG A 100 1.93 12.13 -13.28
CA ARG A 100 1.64 11.62 -14.61
C ARG A 100 0.84 12.61 -15.46
N LYS A 101 -0.21 13.21 -14.89
CA LYS A 101 -1.08 14.17 -15.58
C LYS A 101 -0.33 15.44 -15.98
N HIS A 102 0.53 15.97 -15.11
CA HIS A 102 1.24 17.21 -15.34
C HIS A 102 2.66 17.03 -15.89
N GLY A 103 3.11 15.79 -16.13
CA GLY A 103 4.45 15.51 -16.64
C GLY A 103 5.56 16.01 -15.71
N ALA A 104 5.34 15.90 -14.39
CA ALA A 104 6.33 16.31 -13.40
C ALA A 104 7.55 15.37 -13.41
N SER A 105 8.71 15.88 -13.02
CA SER A 105 9.95 15.10 -12.96
C SER A 105 9.97 14.06 -11.83
N GLY A 106 9.06 14.20 -10.88
CA GLY A 106 8.85 13.31 -9.75
C GLY A 106 8.07 13.97 -8.64
N GLY A 107 7.98 13.30 -7.49
CA GLY A 107 7.25 13.83 -6.34
C GLY A 107 7.84 13.36 -5.01
N ILE A 108 7.67 14.20 -3.99
CA ILE A 108 7.96 13.86 -2.59
C ILE A 108 6.62 13.65 -1.86
N ILE A 109 6.49 12.50 -1.20
CA ILE A 109 5.34 12.13 -0.41
C ILE A 109 5.76 12.04 1.06
N LEU A 110 5.15 12.87 1.90
CA LEU A 110 5.42 12.91 3.34
C LEU A 110 4.42 11.98 4.05
N SER A 111 4.83 10.75 4.27
CA SER A 111 3.99 9.72 4.90
C SER A 111 4.83 8.56 5.46
N ALA A 112 4.38 8.00 6.57
CA ALA A 112 4.81 6.68 7.05
C ALA A 112 3.70 5.62 6.83
N SER A 113 2.80 5.83 5.83
CA SER A 113 1.67 4.95 5.49
C SER A 113 0.79 4.67 6.72
N HIS A 114 0.57 3.40 7.04
CA HIS A 114 -0.27 2.95 8.14
C HIS A 114 0.33 3.08 9.55
N ASN A 115 1.57 3.55 9.69
CA ASN A 115 2.17 3.71 11.02
C ASN A 115 1.45 4.82 11.83
N PRO A 116 1.37 4.70 13.17
CA PRO A 116 0.71 5.70 14.02
C PRO A 116 1.27 7.11 13.82
N GLY A 117 0.39 8.11 13.91
CA GLY A 117 0.71 9.54 13.85
C GLY A 117 0.91 10.18 15.22
N GLY A 118 0.95 11.52 15.23
CA GLY A 118 1.12 12.33 16.44
C GLY A 118 2.57 12.65 16.77
N PRO A 119 2.82 13.46 17.83
CA PRO A 119 4.16 13.95 18.16
C PRO A 119 5.14 12.84 18.54
N ASP A 120 4.66 11.75 19.14
CA ASP A 120 5.47 10.57 19.49
C ASP A 120 5.35 9.45 18.44
N GLY A 121 4.59 9.70 17.38
CA GLY A 121 4.36 8.77 16.28
C GLY A 121 5.49 8.72 15.27
N ASP A 122 5.18 8.13 14.13
CA ASP A 122 6.14 7.96 13.04
C ASP A 122 5.93 9.03 11.95
N PHE A 123 7.03 9.43 11.33
CA PHE A 123 7.06 10.28 10.14
C PHE A 123 7.81 9.57 9.02
N GLY A 124 7.51 9.90 7.79
CA GLY A 124 8.18 9.31 6.64
C GLY A 124 8.27 10.23 5.44
N ILE A 125 9.21 9.91 4.56
CA ILE A 125 9.43 10.60 3.29
C ILE A 125 9.69 9.55 2.20
N LYS A 126 8.95 9.65 1.10
CA LYS A 126 9.09 8.82 -0.10
C LYS A 126 9.43 9.73 -1.28
N TYR A 127 10.16 9.19 -2.25
CA TYR A 127 10.35 9.83 -3.54
C TYR A 127 9.75 8.95 -4.64
N ASN A 128 8.88 9.53 -5.47
CA ASN A 128 8.33 8.91 -6.67
C ASN A 128 8.96 9.53 -7.91
N ILE A 129 9.34 8.68 -8.86
CA ILE A 129 9.97 9.08 -10.13
C ILE A 129 8.94 9.63 -11.13
N ALA A 130 9.41 10.09 -12.28
CA ALA A 130 8.57 10.71 -13.32
C ALA A 130 7.46 9.78 -13.89
N SER A 131 7.58 8.45 -13.77
CA SER A 131 6.49 7.54 -14.11
C SER A 131 5.31 7.61 -13.12
N GLY A 132 5.51 8.23 -11.96
CA GLY A 132 4.57 8.30 -10.85
C GLY A 132 4.73 7.17 -9.84
N GLY A 133 5.64 6.23 -10.06
CA GLY A 133 5.88 5.09 -9.18
C GLY A 133 6.98 5.34 -8.14
N PRO A 134 7.07 4.45 -7.13
CA PRO A 134 8.14 4.49 -6.14
C PRO A 134 9.51 4.42 -6.80
N ALA A 135 10.48 5.12 -6.25
CA ALA A 135 11.86 5.09 -6.74
C ALA A 135 12.42 3.65 -6.75
N PRO A 136 12.99 3.19 -7.86
CA PRO A 136 13.64 1.88 -7.95
C PRO A 136 14.80 1.75 -6.94
N GLU A 137 15.16 0.52 -6.61
CA GLU A 137 16.22 0.25 -5.62
C GLU A 137 17.54 0.94 -5.93
N LYS A 138 17.95 0.97 -7.21
CA LYS A 138 19.14 1.68 -7.65
C LYS A 138 19.12 3.17 -7.25
N VAL A 139 17.96 3.82 -7.33
CA VAL A 139 17.80 5.22 -6.96
C VAL A 139 17.84 5.39 -5.44
N THR A 140 17.13 4.53 -4.69
CA THR A 140 17.11 4.60 -3.22
C THR A 140 18.48 4.30 -2.60
N GLU A 141 19.25 3.37 -3.17
CA GLU A 141 20.62 3.09 -2.74
C GLU A 141 21.57 4.26 -3.08
N ALA A 142 21.40 4.92 -4.23
CA ALA A 142 22.16 6.11 -4.56
C ALA A 142 21.86 7.27 -3.59
N ILE A 143 20.58 7.48 -3.24
CA ILE A 143 20.18 8.45 -2.21
C ILE A 143 20.86 8.10 -0.88
N TYR A 144 20.81 6.84 -0.45
CA TYR A 144 21.45 6.41 0.78
C TYR A 144 22.97 6.65 0.75
N ALA A 145 23.64 6.27 -0.33
CA ALA A 145 25.07 6.52 -0.49
C ALA A 145 25.39 8.03 -0.38
N ARG A 146 24.52 8.90 -0.93
CA ARG A 146 24.68 10.35 -0.83
C ARG A 146 24.50 10.86 0.60
N THR A 147 23.55 10.31 1.39
CA THR A 147 23.42 10.66 2.81
C THR A 147 24.68 10.34 3.63
N GLN A 148 25.48 9.36 3.21
CA GLN A 148 26.72 8.98 3.88
C GLN A 148 27.93 9.86 3.48
N ALA A 149 27.78 10.68 2.45
CA ALA A 149 28.84 11.55 1.91
C ALA A 149 28.45 13.03 1.89
N ILE A 150 27.31 13.39 2.50
CA ILE A 150 26.83 14.78 2.53
C ILE A 150 27.73 15.66 3.40
N SER A 151 28.01 16.88 2.93
CA SER A 151 28.80 17.87 3.66
C SER A 151 28.13 19.25 3.74
N GLU A 152 27.10 19.48 2.89
CA GLU A 152 26.35 20.73 2.85
C GLU A 152 24.96 20.50 2.31
N TYR A 153 24.03 21.38 2.61
CA TYR A 153 22.73 21.47 1.95
C TYR A 153 22.37 22.90 1.59
N ARG A 154 21.46 23.06 0.62
CA ARG A 154 21.03 24.37 0.10
C ARG A 154 19.57 24.62 0.48
N ILE A 155 19.31 25.81 1.00
CA ILE A 155 17.98 26.23 1.40
C ILE A 155 17.79 27.72 1.18
N SER A 156 16.59 28.17 0.79
CA SER A 156 16.24 29.59 0.74
C SER A 156 15.90 30.09 2.16
N ASP A 157 16.23 31.34 2.45
CA ASP A 157 15.85 32.07 3.66
C ASP A 157 14.41 32.64 3.60
N ALA A 158 13.62 32.22 2.61
CA ALA A 158 12.23 32.63 2.47
C ALA A 158 11.39 32.26 3.70
N ALA A 159 10.45 33.15 4.04
CA ALA A 159 9.42 32.85 5.04
C ALA A 159 8.51 31.73 4.59
N ASP A 160 7.84 31.08 5.55
CA ASP A 160 6.80 30.10 5.29
C ASP A 160 5.66 30.73 4.47
N ILE A 161 5.08 29.93 3.57
CA ILE A 161 3.99 30.36 2.71
C ILE A 161 2.64 29.79 3.19
N ASP A 162 1.56 30.44 2.78
CA ASP A 162 0.19 29.87 2.93
C ASP A 162 0.06 28.65 2.00
N ILE A 163 -0.22 27.50 2.59
CA ILE A 163 -0.45 26.23 1.90
C ILE A 163 -1.93 25.80 1.92
N ASP A 164 -2.80 26.59 2.55
CA ASP A 164 -4.22 26.28 2.71
C ASP A 164 -5.09 26.92 1.62
N THR A 165 -4.64 28.01 1.01
CA THR A 165 -5.39 28.72 -0.03
C THR A 165 -4.95 28.28 -1.41
N LEU A 166 -5.92 27.86 -2.25
CA LEU A 166 -5.66 27.53 -3.66
C LEU A 166 -5.10 28.74 -4.41
N GLY A 167 -4.11 28.50 -5.26
CA GLY A 167 -3.51 29.56 -6.06
C GLY A 167 -2.00 29.42 -6.19
N THR A 168 -1.35 30.51 -6.58
CA THR A 168 0.09 30.52 -6.83
C THR A 168 0.81 31.51 -5.93
N VAL A 169 1.97 31.10 -5.40
CA VAL A 169 2.88 31.94 -4.65
C VAL A 169 4.32 31.72 -5.16
N ARG A 170 5.22 32.68 -4.98
CA ARG A 170 6.61 32.55 -5.40
C ARG A 170 7.56 32.43 -4.22
N ILE A 171 8.50 31.49 -4.35
CA ILE A 171 9.69 31.40 -3.50
C ILE A 171 10.90 31.54 -4.44
N GLU A 172 11.67 32.62 -4.33
CA GLU A 172 12.72 32.97 -5.29
C GLU A 172 12.17 33.05 -6.72
N GLN A 173 12.69 32.21 -7.62
CA GLN A 173 12.23 32.12 -9.01
C GLN A 173 11.20 30.98 -9.19
N MET A 174 11.03 30.14 -8.18
CA MET A 174 10.12 28.99 -8.21
C MET A 174 8.67 29.43 -7.98
N THR A 175 7.74 28.88 -8.76
CA THR A 175 6.29 29.02 -8.53
C THR A 175 5.82 27.83 -7.73
N VAL A 176 5.21 28.07 -6.58
CA VAL A 176 4.42 27.04 -5.86
C VAL A 176 2.97 27.23 -6.23
N GLU A 177 2.36 26.21 -6.75
CA GLU A 177 0.93 26.16 -7.03
C GLU A 177 0.24 25.23 -6.05
N VAL A 178 -0.59 25.80 -5.19
CA VAL A 178 -1.46 25.04 -4.28
C VAL A 178 -2.66 24.57 -5.08
N ILE A 179 -2.74 23.27 -5.32
CA ILE A 179 -3.78 22.62 -6.13
C ILE A 179 -4.85 21.99 -5.26
N ASP A 180 -6.06 21.85 -5.81
CA ASP A 180 -7.10 21.02 -5.21
C ASP A 180 -6.62 19.55 -5.17
N SER A 181 -6.50 19.01 -3.95
CA SER A 181 -5.96 17.67 -3.72
C SER A 181 -6.80 16.56 -4.35
N VAL A 182 -8.08 16.81 -4.60
CA VAL A 182 -9.05 15.80 -5.08
C VAL A 182 -9.28 15.88 -6.59
N ALA A 183 -9.23 17.07 -7.18
CA ALA A 183 -9.76 17.32 -8.53
C ALA A 183 -9.16 16.42 -9.62
N ASP A 184 -7.84 16.36 -9.73
CA ASP A 184 -7.15 15.54 -10.76
C ASP A 184 -7.43 14.04 -10.58
N TYR A 185 -7.43 13.59 -9.33
CA TYR A 185 -7.73 12.20 -8.99
C TYR A 185 -9.19 11.84 -9.30
N ALA A 186 -10.13 12.69 -8.92
CA ALA A 186 -11.56 12.48 -9.19
C ALA A 186 -11.86 12.45 -10.70
N GLU A 187 -11.22 13.30 -11.49
CA GLU A 187 -11.32 13.26 -12.95
C GLU A 187 -10.85 11.92 -13.52
N LEU A 188 -9.73 11.40 -13.03
CA LEU A 188 -9.25 10.07 -13.43
C LEU A 188 -10.25 8.98 -13.05
N MET A 189 -10.80 9.01 -11.84
CA MET A 189 -11.79 8.01 -11.40
C MET A 189 -13.07 8.03 -12.27
N GLN A 190 -13.52 9.20 -12.71
CA GLN A 190 -14.68 9.32 -13.63
C GLN A 190 -14.40 8.70 -15.01
N GLN A 191 -13.14 8.68 -15.46
CA GLN A 191 -12.78 8.03 -16.73
C GLN A 191 -12.72 6.50 -16.60
N LEU A 192 -12.43 5.99 -15.40
CA LEU A 192 -12.25 4.56 -15.15
C LEU A 192 -13.54 3.83 -14.82
N PHE A 193 -14.46 4.48 -14.11
CA PHE A 193 -15.66 3.86 -13.55
C PHE A 193 -16.96 4.47 -14.09
N ASP A 194 -18.03 3.67 -14.11
CA ASP A 194 -19.36 4.10 -14.50
C ASP A 194 -20.04 4.83 -13.32
N PHE A 195 -19.79 6.13 -13.23
CA PHE A 195 -20.37 6.98 -12.18
C PHE A 195 -21.88 7.05 -12.24
N ASP A 196 -22.50 6.94 -13.43
CA ASP A 196 -23.96 6.96 -13.56
C ASP A 196 -24.57 5.67 -13.01
N ALA A 197 -23.97 4.52 -13.28
CA ALA A 197 -24.40 3.26 -12.69
C ALA A 197 -24.26 3.25 -11.16
N ILE A 198 -23.16 3.82 -10.62
CA ILE A 198 -22.95 3.91 -9.17
C ILE A 198 -23.94 4.92 -8.54
N ARG A 199 -24.23 6.07 -9.18
CA ARG A 199 -25.28 7.00 -8.74
C ARG A 199 -26.64 6.31 -8.69
N ALA A 200 -26.98 5.54 -9.72
CA ALA A 200 -28.23 4.78 -9.74
C ALA A 200 -28.30 3.73 -8.61
N LEU A 201 -27.17 3.15 -8.25
CA LEU A 201 -27.06 2.19 -7.13
C LEU A 201 -27.41 2.87 -5.80
N PHE A 202 -26.85 4.05 -5.50
CA PHE A 202 -27.17 4.83 -4.29
C PHE A 202 -28.60 5.36 -4.31
N ALA A 203 -29.09 5.88 -5.45
CA ALA A 203 -30.47 6.29 -5.62
C ALA A 203 -31.46 5.13 -5.43
N GLY A 204 -31.05 3.91 -5.74
CA GLY A 204 -31.78 2.66 -5.49
C GLY A 204 -31.79 2.21 -4.03
N GLY A 205 -31.10 2.94 -3.12
CA GLY A 205 -31.13 2.71 -1.69
C GLY A 205 -29.96 1.90 -1.12
N LEU A 206 -28.93 1.60 -1.91
CA LEU A 206 -27.70 0.99 -1.36
C LEU A 206 -27.06 1.94 -0.34
N ARG A 207 -26.69 1.41 0.80
CA ARG A 207 -26.02 2.15 1.87
C ARG A 207 -24.56 1.72 1.97
N ILE A 208 -23.66 2.70 2.06
CA ILE A 208 -22.22 2.50 2.27
C ILE A 208 -21.79 3.09 3.61
N CYS A 209 -20.76 2.50 4.23
CA CYS A 209 -19.95 3.11 5.28
C CYS A 209 -18.49 3.07 4.86
N PHE A 210 -17.89 4.23 4.60
CA PHE A 210 -16.46 4.34 4.33
C PHE A 210 -15.77 4.94 5.55
N ASP A 211 -14.80 4.23 6.12
CA ASP A 211 -13.98 4.71 7.22
C ASP A 211 -12.69 5.34 6.69
N GLY A 212 -12.58 6.66 6.80
CA GLY A 212 -11.38 7.41 6.43
C GLY A 212 -10.26 7.31 7.45
N MET A 213 -10.47 6.66 8.60
CA MET A 213 -9.50 6.46 9.68
C MET A 213 -8.78 7.76 10.12
N HIS A 214 -9.47 8.91 10.03
CA HIS A 214 -8.92 10.25 10.22
C HIS A 214 -7.67 10.54 9.38
N ALA A 215 -7.59 9.93 8.19
CA ALA A 215 -6.45 9.96 7.30
C ALA A 215 -6.75 10.69 5.98
N VAL A 216 -5.77 10.68 5.08
CA VAL A 216 -5.78 11.45 3.82
C VAL A 216 -6.94 11.11 2.88
N SER A 217 -7.47 9.87 2.95
CA SER A 217 -8.55 9.41 2.07
C SER A 217 -9.91 10.03 2.38
N GLY A 218 -10.10 10.59 3.58
CA GLY A 218 -11.37 11.20 4.01
C GLY A 218 -11.90 12.28 3.09
N PRO A 219 -11.16 13.35 2.77
CA PRO A 219 -11.57 14.38 1.81
C PRO A 219 -11.91 13.82 0.43
N TYR A 220 -11.16 12.87 -0.09
CA TYR A 220 -11.41 12.22 -1.38
C TYR A 220 -12.72 11.44 -1.36
N ALA A 221 -12.91 10.61 -0.32
CA ALA A 221 -14.13 9.82 -0.18
C ALA A 221 -15.35 10.71 -0.01
N THR A 222 -15.28 11.78 0.80
CA THR A 222 -16.37 12.74 0.97
C THR A 222 -16.74 13.42 -0.35
N ALA A 223 -15.74 13.92 -1.08
CA ALA A 223 -15.98 14.59 -2.36
C ALA A 223 -16.55 13.63 -3.42
N ILE A 224 -15.99 12.42 -3.53
CA ILE A 224 -16.38 11.47 -4.58
C ILE A 224 -17.66 10.71 -4.20
N LEU A 225 -17.71 10.06 -3.02
CA LEU A 225 -18.84 9.21 -2.66
C LEU A 225 -20.08 10.03 -2.34
N GLU A 226 -19.97 11.04 -1.45
CA GLU A 226 -21.10 11.85 -1.03
C GLU A 226 -21.39 12.97 -2.04
N GLY A 227 -20.34 13.66 -2.53
CA GLY A 227 -20.48 14.82 -3.41
C GLY A 227 -20.83 14.47 -4.84
N MET A 228 -20.07 13.57 -5.48
CA MET A 228 -20.21 13.28 -6.91
C MET A 228 -21.12 12.09 -7.20
N LEU A 229 -21.12 11.07 -6.36
CA LEU A 229 -21.86 9.83 -6.55
C LEU A 229 -23.21 9.81 -5.82
N GLY A 230 -23.43 10.74 -4.87
CA GLY A 230 -24.71 10.88 -4.19
C GLY A 230 -24.97 9.86 -3.08
N ALA A 231 -23.93 9.27 -2.51
CA ALA A 231 -24.06 8.53 -1.26
C ALA A 231 -24.64 9.47 -0.17
N PRO A 232 -25.49 8.98 0.75
CA PRO A 232 -26.04 9.80 1.82
C PRO A 232 -24.95 10.49 2.64
N LYS A 233 -25.19 11.73 3.07
CA LYS A 233 -24.28 12.43 3.98
C LYS A 233 -24.07 11.62 5.27
N GLY A 234 -22.81 11.51 5.71
CA GLY A 234 -22.42 10.66 6.83
C GLY A 234 -22.10 9.22 6.43
N SER A 235 -22.11 8.91 5.14
CA SER A 235 -21.56 7.64 4.61
C SER A 235 -20.05 7.53 4.83
N VAL A 236 -19.34 8.66 4.90
CA VAL A 236 -17.94 8.73 5.25
C VAL A 236 -17.81 9.06 6.75
N ILE A 237 -17.30 8.10 7.52
CA ILE A 237 -16.95 8.30 8.93
C ILE A 237 -15.45 8.58 9.05
N ASN A 238 -15.04 9.25 10.13
CA ASN A 238 -13.64 9.62 10.37
C ASN A 238 -12.99 10.30 9.14
N GLY A 239 -13.79 11.07 8.39
CA GLY A 239 -13.39 11.66 7.11
C GLY A 239 -12.55 12.95 7.23
N LEU A 240 -12.33 13.48 8.43
CA LEU A 240 -11.47 14.63 8.67
C LEU A 240 -10.05 14.14 9.00
N PRO A 241 -9.02 14.50 8.20
CA PRO A 241 -7.64 14.18 8.51
C PRO A 241 -7.19 14.85 9.81
N LEU A 242 -6.57 14.08 10.70
CA LEU A 242 -5.99 14.54 11.95
C LEU A 242 -4.51 14.17 12.01
N GLU A 243 -3.70 15.01 12.66
CA GLU A 243 -2.24 14.82 12.71
C GLU A 243 -1.82 13.54 13.45
N ASP A 244 -2.68 13.00 14.32
CA ASP A 244 -2.51 11.78 15.10
C ASP A 244 -3.46 10.65 14.67
N PHE A 245 -4.20 10.84 13.57
CA PHE A 245 -5.24 9.92 13.12
C PHE A 245 -6.32 9.63 14.18
N GLY A 246 -6.62 10.65 15.03
CA GLY A 246 -7.57 10.51 16.13
C GLY A 246 -7.08 9.60 17.27
N GLY A 247 -5.76 9.46 17.42
CA GLY A 247 -5.13 8.54 18.35
C GLY A 247 -5.19 7.07 17.93
N GLY A 248 -5.64 6.79 16.68
CA GLY A 248 -5.76 5.46 16.11
C GLY A 248 -4.53 4.98 15.34
N HIS A 249 -4.60 3.72 14.91
CA HIS A 249 -3.64 3.13 13.98
C HIS A 249 -4.31 3.04 12.60
N PRO A 250 -3.91 3.86 11.62
CA PRO A 250 -4.62 3.97 10.34
C PRO A 250 -4.22 2.83 9.37
N ASP A 251 -4.42 1.57 9.79
CA ASP A 251 -4.22 0.35 9.00
C ASP A 251 -5.57 -0.38 8.82
N PRO A 252 -6.12 -0.49 7.62
CA PRO A 252 -7.48 -0.96 7.36
C PRO A 252 -7.56 -2.50 7.45
N ASN A 253 -7.56 -3.00 8.66
CA ASN A 253 -7.74 -4.41 8.99
C ASN A 253 -8.76 -4.56 10.13
N PRO A 254 -9.29 -5.79 10.40
CA PRO A 254 -10.31 -6.00 11.41
C PRO A 254 -9.91 -5.60 12.84
N VAL A 255 -8.61 -5.56 13.14
CA VAL A 255 -8.11 -5.17 14.48
C VAL A 255 -8.16 -3.66 14.68
N ASN A 256 -7.82 -2.89 13.65
CA ASN A 256 -7.73 -1.43 13.73
C ASN A 256 -9.02 -0.72 13.28
N ALA A 257 -9.76 -1.27 12.30
CA ALA A 257 -11.03 -0.71 11.81
C ALA A 257 -12.24 -1.17 12.65
N GLN A 258 -12.12 -1.24 13.98
CA GLN A 258 -13.14 -1.80 14.88
C GLN A 258 -14.49 -1.07 14.78
N GLN A 259 -14.49 0.26 14.57
CA GLN A 259 -15.72 1.01 14.40
C GLN A 259 -16.48 0.57 13.14
N LEU A 260 -15.80 0.43 12.02
CA LEU A 260 -16.39 -0.07 10.78
C LEU A 260 -16.92 -1.49 10.95
N ILE A 261 -16.12 -2.39 11.55
CA ILE A 261 -16.51 -3.79 11.79
C ILE A 261 -17.77 -3.85 12.66
N ALA A 262 -17.83 -3.05 13.73
CA ALA A 262 -19.03 -2.98 14.60
C ALA A 262 -20.28 -2.50 13.84
N ILE A 263 -20.15 -1.47 12.99
CA ILE A 263 -21.22 -0.99 12.12
C ILE A 263 -21.68 -2.09 11.16
N MET A 264 -20.74 -2.77 10.50
CA MET A 264 -21.05 -3.81 9.51
C MET A 264 -21.59 -5.11 10.13
N ALA A 265 -21.39 -5.31 11.43
CA ALA A 265 -21.95 -6.43 12.19
C ALA A 265 -23.36 -6.17 12.75
N ALA A 266 -23.82 -4.91 12.76
CA ALA A 266 -25.12 -4.52 13.31
C ALA A 266 -26.30 -5.12 12.51
N ALA A 267 -27.49 -5.15 13.12
CA ALA A 267 -28.70 -5.67 12.46
C ALA A 267 -29.13 -4.80 11.26
N ASP A 268 -28.92 -3.48 11.39
CA ASP A 268 -29.22 -2.47 10.37
C ASP A 268 -27.99 -2.02 9.58
N ALA A 269 -26.96 -2.88 9.50
CA ALA A 269 -25.71 -2.59 8.80
C ALA A 269 -25.94 -2.06 7.39
N PRO A 270 -25.05 -1.16 6.89
CA PRO A 270 -24.97 -0.83 5.48
C PRO A 270 -24.75 -2.06 4.59
N ASP A 271 -24.98 -1.91 3.29
CA ASP A 271 -24.80 -3.00 2.32
C ASP A 271 -23.32 -3.21 1.98
N PHE A 272 -22.52 -2.14 2.09
CA PHE A 272 -21.10 -2.14 1.74
C PHE A 272 -20.31 -1.31 2.74
N GLY A 273 -19.23 -1.86 3.24
CA GLY A 273 -18.25 -1.20 4.10
C GLY A 273 -16.89 -1.17 3.47
N ALA A 274 -16.14 -0.10 3.69
CA ALA A 274 -14.75 0.01 3.25
C ALA A 274 -13.94 0.91 4.19
N ALA A 275 -12.62 0.72 4.21
CA ALA A 275 -11.67 1.59 4.90
C ALA A 275 -10.40 1.76 4.07
N SER A 276 -9.65 2.86 4.33
CA SER A 276 -8.37 3.12 3.70
C SER A 276 -7.35 3.58 4.74
N ASP A 277 -6.04 3.38 4.46
CA ASP A 277 -4.97 3.67 5.40
C ASP A 277 -4.51 5.14 5.43
N GLY A 278 -3.44 5.39 6.21
CA GLY A 278 -2.90 6.72 6.47
C GLY A 278 -2.61 7.54 5.22
N ASP A 279 -2.04 6.95 4.18
CA ASP A 279 -1.73 7.63 2.91
C ASP A 279 -2.62 7.24 1.73
N GLY A 280 -3.69 6.47 1.98
CA GLY A 280 -4.75 6.21 1.03
C GLY A 280 -4.42 5.14 -0.01
N ASP A 281 -3.38 4.33 0.22
CA ASP A 281 -2.92 3.34 -0.75
C ASP A 281 -3.46 1.92 -0.50
N ARG A 282 -4.11 1.66 0.67
CA ARG A 282 -4.72 0.38 1.02
C ARG A 282 -6.24 0.44 1.03
N ASN A 283 -6.88 -0.73 0.91
CA ASN A 283 -8.32 -0.86 0.97
C ASN A 283 -8.76 -2.08 1.76
N MET A 284 -9.72 -1.92 2.67
CA MET A 284 -10.47 -3.00 3.28
C MET A 284 -11.88 -3.00 2.69
N ILE A 285 -12.39 -4.16 2.34
CA ILE A 285 -13.74 -4.36 1.77
C ILE A 285 -14.53 -5.28 2.69
N VAL A 286 -15.73 -4.84 3.08
CA VAL A 286 -16.59 -5.55 4.03
C VAL A 286 -18.02 -5.57 3.52
N GLY A 287 -18.65 -6.74 3.49
CA GLY A 287 -20.09 -6.91 3.37
C GLY A 287 -20.76 -6.95 4.75
N ARG A 288 -22.08 -7.14 4.78
CA ARG A 288 -22.80 -7.34 6.04
C ARG A 288 -22.32 -8.61 6.73
N ARG A 289 -21.62 -8.47 7.89
CA ARG A 289 -21.01 -9.57 8.65
C ARG A 289 -20.12 -10.49 7.82
N PHE A 290 -19.46 -9.92 6.80
CA PHE A 290 -18.68 -10.69 5.86
C PHE A 290 -17.43 -9.91 5.42
N ASP A 291 -16.26 -10.41 5.78
CA ASP A 291 -14.99 -9.81 5.43
C ASP A 291 -14.47 -10.39 4.11
N VAL A 292 -13.95 -9.52 3.24
CA VAL A 292 -13.31 -9.93 1.99
C VAL A 292 -11.80 -9.89 2.17
N THR A 293 -11.14 -11.04 1.96
CA THR A 293 -9.67 -11.05 2.02
C THR A 293 -9.08 -10.23 0.87
N PRO A 294 -7.93 -9.55 1.06
CA PRO A 294 -7.27 -8.80 -0.02
C PRO A 294 -6.98 -9.68 -1.25
N SER A 295 -6.63 -10.93 -1.02
CA SER A 295 -6.36 -11.91 -2.08
C SER A 295 -7.60 -12.24 -2.90
N ASP A 296 -8.76 -12.46 -2.25
CA ASP A 296 -10.03 -12.67 -2.94
C ASP A 296 -10.47 -11.39 -3.66
N SER A 297 -10.30 -10.22 -3.03
CA SER A 297 -10.63 -8.94 -3.65
C SER A 297 -9.89 -8.76 -4.98
N LEU A 298 -8.56 -8.94 -5.02
CA LEU A 298 -7.78 -8.88 -6.25
C LEU A 298 -8.31 -9.83 -7.32
N ALA A 299 -8.56 -11.10 -6.95
CA ALA A 299 -9.04 -12.12 -7.88
C ALA A 299 -10.43 -11.80 -8.42
N ILE A 300 -11.34 -11.30 -7.57
CA ILE A 300 -12.69 -10.88 -7.96
C ILE A 300 -12.65 -9.69 -8.91
N LEU A 301 -11.85 -8.65 -8.61
CA LEU A 301 -11.70 -7.50 -9.48
C LEU A 301 -11.12 -7.91 -10.83
N ALA A 302 -10.13 -8.80 -10.85
CA ALA A 302 -9.55 -9.32 -12.09
C ALA A 302 -10.57 -10.11 -12.92
N ALA A 303 -11.34 -11.02 -12.29
CA ALA A 303 -12.35 -11.83 -12.98
C ALA A 303 -13.49 -11.00 -13.58
N ASN A 304 -13.73 -9.81 -13.05
CA ASN A 304 -14.81 -8.92 -13.45
C ASN A 304 -14.31 -7.59 -14.02
N ALA A 305 -13.05 -7.50 -14.43
CA ALA A 305 -12.44 -6.21 -14.81
C ALA A 305 -13.22 -5.46 -15.88
N THR A 306 -13.77 -6.16 -16.86
CA THR A 306 -14.46 -5.59 -18.02
C THR A 306 -15.80 -4.89 -17.69
N VAL A 307 -16.33 -5.01 -16.46
CA VAL A 307 -17.52 -4.26 -16.04
C VAL A 307 -17.22 -2.76 -15.88
N ALA A 308 -15.98 -2.41 -15.52
CA ALA A 308 -15.57 -1.03 -15.39
C ALA A 308 -15.12 -0.47 -16.75
N PRO A 309 -15.60 0.74 -17.15
CA PRO A 309 -15.29 1.33 -18.45
C PRO A 309 -13.81 1.38 -18.80
N GLY A 310 -12.95 1.72 -17.83
CA GLY A 310 -11.50 1.81 -18.03
C GLY A 310 -10.81 0.48 -18.36
N TYR A 311 -11.48 -0.65 -18.14
CA TYR A 311 -10.92 -2.00 -18.34
C TYR A 311 -11.71 -2.84 -19.34
N ARG A 312 -12.61 -2.25 -20.12
CA ARG A 312 -13.44 -2.97 -21.12
C ARG A 312 -12.61 -3.69 -22.17
N ALA A 313 -11.40 -3.22 -22.44
CA ALA A 313 -10.47 -3.88 -23.38
C ALA A 313 -9.87 -5.19 -22.82
N GLY A 314 -10.14 -5.53 -21.57
CA GLY A 314 -9.54 -6.66 -20.86
C GLY A 314 -8.22 -6.30 -20.16
N LEU A 315 -7.57 -7.32 -19.62
CA LEU A 315 -6.32 -7.20 -18.87
C LEU A 315 -5.16 -7.77 -19.70
N SER A 316 -4.01 -7.10 -19.70
CA SER A 316 -2.78 -7.64 -20.30
C SER A 316 -2.14 -8.72 -19.42
N GLY A 317 -2.33 -8.64 -18.13
CA GLY A 317 -1.84 -9.57 -17.13
C GLY A 317 -2.21 -9.13 -15.72
N ILE A 318 -1.99 -10.01 -14.75
CA ILE A 318 -2.14 -9.77 -13.32
C ILE A 318 -0.78 -9.92 -12.67
N ALA A 319 -0.47 -9.10 -11.66
CA ALA A 319 0.70 -9.33 -10.81
C ALA A 319 0.27 -9.41 -9.34
N ARG A 320 0.87 -10.33 -8.60
CA ARG A 320 0.66 -10.45 -7.15
C ARG A 320 1.99 -10.60 -6.42
N SER A 321 2.06 -10.12 -5.20
CA SER A 321 3.20 -10.42 -4.36
C SER A 321 3.25 -11.91 -4.02
N MET A 322 4.45 -12.45 -3.81
CA MET A 322 4.67 -13.87 -3.53
C MET A 322 3.85 -14.38 -2.33
N PRO A 323 3.71 -13.65 -1.21
CA PRO A 323 2.86 -14.12 -0.11
C PRO A 323 1.35 -14.01 -0.38
N THR A 324 0.90 -13.23 -1.36
CA THR A 324 -0.51 -13.15 -1.77
C THR A 324 -1.00 -14.49 -2.32
N SER A 325 -2.25 -14.88 -2.07
CA SER A 325 -2.76 -16.19 -2.47
C SER A 325 -2.79 -16.40 -3.99
N GLY A 326 -2.77 -17.66 -4.42
CA GLY A 326 -2.90 -18.08 -5.82
C GLY A 326 -4.32 -17.94 -6.40
N ALA A 327 -5.25 -17.25 -5.72
CA ALA A 327 -6.58 -16.99 -6.27
C ALA A 327 -6.53 -16.21 -7.59
N ALA A 328 -5.64 -15.21 -7.68
CA ALA A 328 -5.43 -14.43 -8.89
C ALA A 328 -4.84 -15.26 -10.04
N ASP A 329 -3.97 -16.24 -9.74
CA ASP A 329 -3.39 -17.16 -10.74
C ASP A 329 -4.48 -17.99 -11.42
N ARG A 330 -5.50 -18.45 -10.66
CA ARG A 330 -6.63 -19.23 -11.21
C ARG A 330 -7.48 -18.40 -12.16
N VAL A 331 -7.72 -17.14 -11.80
CA VAL A 331 -8.44 -16.20 -12.66
C VAL A 331 -7.63 -15.93 -13.94
N ALA A 332 -6.33 -15.63 -13.80
CA ALA A 332 -5.46 -15.40 -14.94
C ALA A 332 -5.43 -16.61 -15.91
N SER A 333 -5.32 -17.82 -15.34
CA SER A 333 -5.38 -19.07 -16.12
C SER A 333 -6.72 -19.20 -16.86
N ALA A 334 -7.85 -18.93 -16.21
CA ALA A 334 -9.17 -19.00 -16.83
C ALA A 334 -9.37 -17.93 -17.92
N LEU A 335 -8.77 -16.75 -17.75
CA LEU A 335 -8.80 -15.66 -18.76
C LEU A 335 -7.78 -15.87 -19.88
N GLY A 336 -6.85 -16.82 -19.76
CA GLY A 336 -5.78 -17.04 -20.72
C GLY A 336 -4.73 -15.92 -20.77
N ILE A 337 -4.50 -15.24 -19.64
CA ILE A 337 -3.54 -14.15 -19.51
C ILE A 337 -2.42 -14.51 -18.50
N PRO A 338 -1.25 -13.87 -18.56
CA PRO A 338 -0.17 -14.14 -17.61
C PRO A 338 -0.53 -13.65 -16.19
N CYS A 339 -0.01 -14.38 -15.17
CA CYS A 339 0.06 -13.93 -13.79
C CYS A 339 1.52 -13.93 -13.35
N TYR A 340 1.98 -12.79 -12.80
CA TYR A 340 3.35 -12.59 -12.37
C TYR A 340 3.43 -12.65 -10.84
N GLU A 341 4.31 -13.51 -10.31
CA GLU A 341 4.63 -13.57 -8.89
C GLU A 341 5.89 -12.73 -8.61
N THR A 342 5.76 -11.67 -7.79
CA THR A 342 6.86 -10.77 -7.47
C THR A 342 7.20 -10.79 -5.97
N PRO A 343 8.33 -10.25 -5.54
CA PRO A 343 8.53 -9.94 -4.13
C PRO A 343 7.47 -8.98 -3.59
N THR A 344 7.40 -8.83 -2.26
CA THR A 344 6.58 -7.79 -1.63
C THR A 344 7.19 -6.41 -1.86
N GLY A 345 6.36 -5.47 -2.24
CA GLY A 345 6.73 -4.07 -2.48
C GLY A 345 6.34 -3.59 -3.87
N TRP A 346 5.61 -2.48 -3.89
CA TRP A 346 4.98 -1.96 -5.11
C TRP A 346 5.97 -1.63 -6.24
N LYS A 347 7.24 -1.34 -5.90
CA LYS A 347 8.30 -1.10 -6.89
C LYS A 347 8.46 -2.24 -7.91
N PHE A 348 8.22 -3.50 -7.51
CA PHE A 348 8.31 -4.65 -8.41
C PHE A 348 7.15 -4.74 -9.40
N PHE A 349 5.99 -4.16 -9.06
CA PHE A 349 4.89 -4.04 -10.02
C PHE A 349 5.12 -2.88 -11.00
N GLY A 350 5.85 -1.84 -10.59
CA GLY A 350 6.10 -0.65 -11.40
C GLY A 350 6.71 -0.99 -12.76
N THR A 351 7.73 -1.86 -12.82
CA THR A 351 8.37 -2.30 -14.06
C THR A 351 7.40 -3.05 -14.97
N LEU A 352 6.59 -3.95 -14.42
CA LEU A 352 5.58 -4.71 -15.18
C LEU A 352 4.46 -3.80 -15.71
N LEU A 353 4.02 -2.80 -14.91
CA LEU A 353 3.02 -1.82 -15.31
C LEU A 353 3.55 -0.90 -16.42
N ASP A 354 4.80 -0.44 -16.31
CA ASP A 354 5.43 0.43 -17.32
C ASP A 354 5.70 -0.32 -18.64
N ALA A 355 6.01 -1.61 -18.55
CA ALA A 355 6.18 -2.47 -19.73
C ALA A 355 4.84 -2.93 -20.35
N GLY A 356 3.69 -2.59 -19.76
CA GLY A 356 2.37 -3.04 -20.21
C GLY A 356 2.12 -4.54 -20.03
N MET A 357 2.94 -5.23 -19.22
CA MET A 357 2.83 -6.66 -18.97
C MET A 357 1.72 -6.99 -17.96
N ALA A 358 1.46 -6.11 -17.00
CA ALA A 358 0.38 -6.22 -16.04
C ALA A 358 -0.59 -5.04 -16.15
N THR A 359 -1.87 -5.30 -15.93
CA THR A 359 -2.90 -4.26 -15.79
C THR A 359 -3.34 -4.11 -14.34
N LEU A 360 -3.56 -5.22 -13.62
CA LEU A 360 -3.93 -5.24 -12.21
C LEU A 360 -2.81 -5.83 -11.37
N CYS A 361 -2.59 -5.24 -10.21
CA CYS A 361 -1.61 -5.69 -9.22
C CYS A 361 -2.23 -5.73 -7.83
N GLY A 362 -1.76 -6.64 -6.97
CA GLY A 362 -2.22 -6.68 -5.58
C GLY A 362 -1.30 -7.40 -4.62
N GLU A 363 -1.44 -7.01 -3.36
CA GLU A 363 -0.73 -7.55 -2.20
C GLU A 363 -1.71 -7.98 -1.11
N GLU A 364 -1.36 -9.01 -0.36
CA GLU A 364 -2.12 -9.50 0.79
C GLU A 364 -2.28 -8.48 1.92
N SER A 365 -1.46 -7.43 1.89
CA SER A 365 -1.46 -6.33 2.86
C SER A 365 -2.47 -5.22 2.52
N TYR A 366 -3.59 -5.58 1.91
CA TYR A 366 -4.67 -4.67 1.52
C TYR A 366 -4.31 -3.67 0.41
N GLY A 367 -3.22 -3.88 -0.31
CA GLY A 367 -2.81 -3.05 -1.43
C GLY A 367 -3.30 -3.62 -2.76
N THR A 368 -4.10 -2.85 -3.50
CA THR A 368 -4.56 -3.19 -4.85
C THR A 368 -4.46 -1.97 -5.75
N GLY A 369 -4.17 -2.15 -7.01
CA GLY A 369 -4.11 -1.06 -7.98
C GLY A 369 -4.05 -1.56 -9.41
N SER A 370 -3.98 -0.64 -10.34
CA SER A 370 -3.85 -0.95 -11.76
C SER A 370 -2.89 0.01 -12.45
N ASN A 371 -2.80 -0.12 -13.78
CA ASN A 371 -1.97 0.76 -14.61
C ASN A 371 -2.47 2.21 -14.73
N HIS A 372 -3.56 2.58 -14.07
CA HIS A 372 -4.08 3.96 -14.06
C HIS A 372 -3.11 4.94 -13.39
N VAL A 373 -2.49 4.49 -12.29
CA VAL A 373 -1.35 5.15 -11.61
C VAL A 373 -0.20 4.16 -11.45
N ARG A 374 0.83 4.50 -10.69
CA ARG A 374 1.97 3.61 -10.42
C ARG A 374 2.13 3.30 -8.94
N GLU A 375 1.03 3.46 -8.19
CA GLU A 375 0.91 3.16 -6.77
C GLU A 375 -0.31 2.27 -6.51
N LYS A 376 -0.39 1.66 -5.34
CA LYS A 376 -1.61 1.09 -4.79
C LYS A 376 -2.63 2.21 -4.63
N ASP A 377 -3.92 1.86 -4.71
CA ASP A 377 -4.98 2.86 -4.63
C ASP A 377 -6.20 2.30 -3.90
N GLY A 378 -6.39 2.77 -2.66
CA GLY A 378 -7.46 2.29 -1.81
C GLY A 378 -8.84 2.68 -2.32
N LEU A 379 -9.05 3.95 -2.64
CA LEU A 379 -10.36 4.43 -3.08
C LEU A 379 -10.73 3.95 -4.49
N TRP A 380 -9.75 3.76 -5.38
CA TRP A 380 -9.96 3.11 -6.67
C TRP A 380 -10.55 1.69 -6.50
N ALA A 381 -10.02 0.91 -5.57
CA ALA A 381 -10.54 -0.43 -5.30
C ALA A 381 -11.99 -0.38 -4.77
N VAL A 382 -12.30 0.58 -3.90
CA VAL A 382 -13.67 0.82 -3.42
C VAL A 382 -14.62 1.19 -4.55
N LEU A 383 -14.22 2.08 -5.46
CA LEU A 383 -15.00 2.47 -6.63
C LEU A 383 -15.20 1.29 -7.59
N PHE A 384 -14.19 0.44 -7.74
CA PHE A 384 -14.32 -0.77 -8.55
C PHE A 384 -15.35 -1.73 -7.95
N TRP A 385 -15.34 -1.96 -6.64
CA TRP A 385 -16.35 -2.76 -5.97
C TRP A 385 -17.76 -2.15 -6.11
N LEU A 386 -17.91 -0.83 -6.00
CA LEU A 386 -19.20 -0.16 -6.24
C LEU A 386 -19.69 -0.35 -7.68
N ASN A 387 -18.79 -0.26 -8.66
CA ASN A 387 -19.12 -0.52 -10.06
C ASN A 387 -19.55 -1.99 -10.27
N LEU A 388 -18.87 -2.92 -9.61
CA LEU A 388 -19.23 -4.33 -9.63
C LEU A 388 -20.59 -4.60 -8.98
N LEU A 389 -20.89 -3.98 -7.84
CA LEU A 389 -22.19 -4.06 -7.17
C LEU A 389 -23.31 -3.48 -8.05
N ALA A 390 -23.05 -2.38 -8.76
CA ALA A 390 -24.00 -1.76 -9.66
C ALA A 390 -24.38 -2.68 -10.84
N GLU A 391 -23.40 -3.39 -11.39
CA GLU A 391 -23.59 -4.33 -12.51
C GLU A 391 -24.23 -5.64 -12.06
N LYS A 392 -23.69 -6.26 -11.00
CA LYS A 392 -24.12 -7.60 -10.54
C LYS A 392 -25.45 -7.55 -9.80
N LYS A 393 -25.78 -6.47 -9.12
CA LYS A 393 -26.98 -6.33 -8.26
C LYS A 393 -27.07 -7.44 -7.20
N GLN A 394 -25.92 -7.82 -6.65
CA GLN A 394 -25.74 -8.87 -5.64
C GLN A 394 -25.06 -8.27 -4.41
N SER A 395 -25.19 -8.92 -3.26
CA SER A 395 -24.42 -8.54 -2.08
C SER A 395 -22.93 -8.85 -2.25
N VAL A 396 -22.07 -8.22 -1.44
CA VAL A 396 -20.63 -8.53 -1.40
C VAL A 396 -20.41 -10.02 -1.16
N GLU A 397 -21.12 -10.61 -0.19
CA GLU A 397 -21.01 -12.04 0.13
C GLU A 397 -21.40 -12.92 -1.06
N ASP A 398 -22.50 -12.62 -1.74
CA ASP A 398 -22.95 -13.40 -2.90
C ASP A 398 -21.94 -13.36 -4.04
N ILE A 399 -21.33 -12.19 -4.30
CA ILE A 399 -20.27 -12.04 -5.31
C ILE A 399 -19.06 -12.90 -4.94
N VAL A 400 -18.61 -12.87 -3.68
CA VAL A 400 -17.47 -13.68 -3.23
C VAL A 400 -17.79 -15.17 -3.31
N ARG A 401 -18.98 -15.60 -2.86
CA ARG A 401 -19.40 -17.01 -2.93
C ARG A 401 -19.54 -17.50 -4.38
N ALA A 402 -20.07 -16.68 -5.27
CA ALA A 402 -20.14 -16.99 -6.71
C ALA A 402 -18.74 -17.10 -7.34
N HIS A 403 -17.80 -16.26 -6.92
CA HIS A 403 -16.42 -16.37 -7.32
C HIS A 403 -15.80 -17.70 -6.86
N TRP A 404 -15.97 -18.06 -5.59
CA TRP A 404 -15.48 -19.34 -5.08
C TRP A 404 -16.13 -20.55 -5.78
N ALA A 405 -17.42 -20.48 -6.09
CA ALA A 405 -18.10 -21.54 -6.83
C ALA A 405 -17.54 -21.74 -8.25
N THR A 406 -17.02 -20.66 -8.85
CA THR A 406 -16.45 -20.68 -10.21
C THR A 406 -14.98 -21.09 -10.23
N TYR A 407 -14.16 -20.56 -9.31
CA TYR A 407 -12.71 -20.69 -9.33
C TYR A 407 -12.15 -21.57 -8.20
N GLY A 408 -13.01 -22.03 -7.28
CA GLY A 408 -12.62 -22.63 -6.00
C GLY A 408 -12.26 -21.58 -4.96
N ARG A 409 -12.20 -21.99 -3.69
CA ARG A 409 -11.78 -21.13 -2.57
C ARG A 409 -10.32 -21.36 -2.23
N ASN A 410 -9.54 -20.28 -2.22
CA ASN A 410 -8.24 -20.29 -1.58
C ASN A 410 -8.43 -19.87 -0.12
N TYR A 411 -8.44 -20.85 0.81
CA TYR A 411 -8.32 -20.53 2.23
C TYR A 411 -6.99 -19.87 2.46
N TYR A 412 -7.00 -18.67 3.01
CA TYR A 412 -5.81 -17.86 3.20
C TYR A 412 -5.85 -17.15 4.55
N SER A 413 -4.72 -17.12 5.25
CA SER A 413 -4.56 -16.35 6.48
C SER A 413 -3.12 -15.87 6.62
N ARG A 414 -2.95 -14.68 7.18
CA ARG A 414 -1.68 -14.13 7.62
C ARG A 414 -1.68 -14.04 9.15
N HIS A 415 -0.64 -14.57 9.76
CA HIS A 415 -0.39 -14.49 11.18
C HIS A 415 0.85 -13.60 11.40
N ASP A 416 0.68 -12.45 12.03
CA ASP A 416 1.75 -11.54 12.38
C ASP A 416 2.13 -11.73 13.86
N TYR A 417 3.42 -11.95 14.10
CA TYR A 417 4.02 -11.99 15.43
C TYR A 417 4.89 -10.75 15.55
N GLU A 418 4.35 -9.71 16.22
CA GLU A 418 4.96 -8.39 16.33
C GLU A 418 5.86 -8.28 17.56
N ASP A 419 6.73 -7.25 17.57
CA ASP A 419 7.63 -6.92 18.67
C ASP A 419 8.50 -8.10 19.13
N ILE A 420 8.98 -8.90 18.17
CA ILE A 420 9.95 -9.95 18.44
C ILE A 420 11.35 -9.31 18.48
N ASP A 421 12.21 -9.79 19.39
CA ASP A 421 13.63 -9.45 19.35
C ASP A 421 14.22 -9.73 17.96
N SER A 422 14.89 -8.76 17.37
CA SER A 422 15.36 -8.85 15.99
C SER A 422 16.40 -9.97 15.77
N ALA A 423 17.23 -10.26 16.78
CA ALA A 423 18.21 -11.33 16.70
C ALA A 423 17.51 -12.70 16.79
N CYS A 424 16.51 -12.82 17.65
CA CYS A 424 15.68 -14.01 17.77
C CYS A 424 14.92 -14.30 16.45
N ALA A 425 14.30 -13.30 15.85
CA ALA A 425 13.61 -13.41 14.57
C ALA A 425 14.56 -13.84 13.43
N ALA A 426 15.77 -13.25 13.37
CA ALA A 426 16.78 -13.63 12.40
C ALA A 426 17.27 -15.09 12.59
N GLN A 427 17.49 -15.52 13.83
CA GLN A 427 17.88 -16.90 14.14
C GLN A 427 16.80 -17.91 13.76
N LEU A 428 15.51 -17.57 13.96
CA LEU A 428 14.40 -18.41 13.51
C LEU A 428 14.45 -18.60 11.99
N MET A 429 14.57 -17.52 11.22
CA MET A 429 14.65 -17.60 9.77
C MET A 429 15.85 -18.42 9.28
N GLU A 430 17.02 -18.26 9.91
CA GLU A 430 18.22 -19.05 9.57
C GLU A 430 18.04 -20.54 9.90
N ALA A 431 17.39 -20.85 11.02
CA ALA A 431 17.10 -22.25 11.38
C ALA A 431 16.15 -22.92 10.38
N VAL A 432 15.17 -22.18 9.85
CA VAL A 432 14.28 -22.70 8.78
C VAL A 432 15.04 -22.82 7.46
N ARG A 433 15.87 -21.83 7.08
CA ARG A 433 16.74 -21.90 5.89
C ARG A 433 17.63 -23.13 5.88
N GLY A 434 18.22 -23.44 7.03
CA GLY A 434 19.10 -24.62 7.18
C GLY A 434 18.41 -25.96 6.91
N GLN A 435 17.08 -26.01 6.92
CA GLN A 435 16.29 -27.22 6.67
C GLN A 435 15.82 -27.37 5.22
N LEU A 436 15.78 -26.26 4.44
CA LEU A 436 15.10 -26.20 3.14
C LEU A 436 15.53 -27.31 2.17
N ALA A 437 16.82 -27.59 2.08
CA ALA A 437 17.35 -28.61 1.16
C ALA A 437 16.88 -30.04 1.51
N ALA A 438 16.54 -30.29 2.77
CA ALA A 438 16.14 -31.60 3.25
C ALA A 438 14.62 -31.84 3.26
N LEU A 439 13.83 -30.78 3.13
CA LEU A 439 12.37 -30.84 3.25
C LEU A 439 11.66 -31.51 2.05
N PRO A 440 12.06 -31.31 0.76
CA PRO A 440 11.35 -31.93 -0.36
C PRO A 440 11.27 -33.45 -0.24
N GLY A 441 10.05 -33.99 -0.38
CA GLY A 441 9.74 -35.41 -0.22
C GLY A 441 9.45 -35.84 1.23
N GLN A 442 9.70 -35.00 2.23
CA GLN A 442 9.32 -35.32 3.62
C GLN A 442 7.83 -35.16 3.85
N VAL A 443 7.31 -35.98 4.77
CA VAL A 443 5.93 -35.87 5.26
C VAL A 443 5.96 -35.23 6.64
N VAL A 444 5.31 -34.06 6.77
CA VAL A 444 5.19 -33.30 8.02
C VAL A 444 3.72 -33.14 8.33
N ASN A 445 3.27 -33.64 9.47
CA ASN A 445 1.87 -33.62 9.91
C ASN A 445 0.87 -34.03 8.79
N GLY A 446 1.21 -35.08 8.02
CA GLY A 446 0.36 -35.59 6.94
C GLY A 446 0.46 -34.85 5.59
N TYR A 447 1.22 -33.75 5.52
CA TYR A 447 1.50 -33.03 4.27
C TYR A 447 2.85 -33.45 3.70
N THR A 448 2.91 -33.76 2.41
CA THR A 448 4.16 -34.03 1.71
C THR A 448 4.71 -32.76 1.09
N VAL A 449 5.94 -32.40 1.43
CA VAL A 449 6.59 -31.21 0.87
C VAL A 449 7.02 -31.46 -0.58
N ALA A 450 6.56 -30.66 -1.51
CA ALA A 450 6.96 -30.70 -2.92
C ALA A 450 8.18 -29.79 -3.20
N LEU A 451 8.19 -28.58 -2.62
CA LEU A 451 9.23 -27.58 -2.80
C LEU A 451 9.47 -26.84 -1.49
N ALA A 452 10.71 -26.55 -1.18
CA ALA A 452 11.09 -25.64 -0.10
C ALA A 452 12.27 -24.78 -0.58
N ASP A 453 12.07 -23.45 -0.65
CA ASP A 453 13.08 -22.51 -1.14
C ASP A 453 13.05 -21.18 -0.38
N ASP A 454 14.11 -20.39 -0.56
CA ASP A 454 14.11 -18.95 -0.24
C ASP A 454 13.92 -18.20 -1.55
N PHE A 455 12.73 -17.56 -1.69
CA PHE A 455 12.28 -16.98 -2.94
C PHE A 455 13.25 -15.94 -3.48
N SER A 456 13.61 -16.12 -4.73
CA SER A 456 14.41 -15.17 -5.50
C SER A 456 13.65 -14.78 -6.75
N TYR A 457 13.72 -13.51 -7.12
CA TYR A 457 13.01 -12.94 -8.26
C TYR A 457 13.99 -12.31 -9.23
N THR A 458 13.83 -12.62 -10.50
CA THR A 458 14.50 -11.91 -11.59
C THR A 458 13.43 -11.12 -12.35
N ASP A 459 13.57 -9.80 -12.38
CA ASP A 459 12.62 -8.93 -13.09
C ASP A 459 12.68 -9.22 -14.59
N PRO A 460 11.55 -9.57 -15.25
CA PRO A 460 11.54 -9.91 -16.65
C PRO A 460 11.76 -8.72 -17.59
N VAL A 461 11.71 -7.48 -17.07
CA VAL A 461 11.84 -6.25 -17.86
C VAL A 461 13.29 -5.75 -17.87
N ASP A 462 13.91 -5.61 -16.68
CA ASP A 462 15.24 -5.01 -16.56
C ASP A 462 16.34 -6.02 -16.17
N GLY A 463 15.96 -7.28 -15.86
CA GLY A 463 16.90 -8.33 -15.46
C GLY A 463 17.46 -8.19 -14.04
N SER A 464 16.96 -7.24 -13.25
CA SER A 464 17.41 -7.07 -11.86
C SER A 464 17.02 -8.29 -11.02
N VAL A 465 17.86 -8.62 -10.03
CA VAL A 465 17.68 -9.81 -9.18
C VAL A 465 17.49 -9.39 -7.73
N ALA A 466 16.41 -9.85 -7.11
CA ALA A 466 16.15 -9.72 -5.69
C ALA A 466 16.15 -11.11 -5.04
N THR A 467 17.07 -11.36 -4.10
CA THR A 467 17.23 -12.64 -3.40
C THR A 467 16.66 -12.57 -1.99
N GLN A 468 16.42 -13.73 -1.37
CA GLN A 468 15.98 -13.84 0.04
C GLN A 468 14.68 -13.07 0.33
N GLN A 469 13.72 -13.20 -0.56
CA GLN A 469 12.45 -12.45 -0.47
C GLN A 469 11.39 -13.14 0.41
N GLY A 470 11.73 -14.28 0.99
CA GLY A 470 10.90 -15.04 1.92
C GLY A 470 10.99 -16.54 1.68
N ILE A 471 10.87 -17.29 2.74
CA ILE A 471 10.91 -18.76 2.71
C ILE A 471 9.55 -19.27 2.24
N ARG A 472 9.55 -20.17 1.24
CA ARG A 472 8.35 -20.86 0.76
C ARG A 472 8.46 -22.34 1.00
N ILE A 473 7.39 -22.95 1.51
CA ILE A 473 7.23 -24.39 1.64
C ILE A 473 5.91 -24.75 0.97
N ILE A 474 5.98 -25.46 -0.14
CA ILE A 474 4.84 -25.82 -0.99
C ILE A 474 4.62 -27.31 -0.88
N MET A 475 3.39 -27.72 -0.60
CA MET A 475 2.98 -29.11 -0.46
C MET A 475 2.58 -29.70 -1.82
N THR A 476 2.54 -31.03 -1.93
CA THR A 476 2.18 -31.73 -3.16
C THR A 476 0.72 -31.50 -3.60
N ASP A 477 -0.17 -31.13 -2.68
CA ASP A 477 -1.55 -30.71 -2.96
C ASP A 477 -1.69 -29.22 -3.33
N GLY A 478 -0.56 -28.49 -3.38
CA GLY A 478 -0.51 -27.06 -3.68
C GLY A 478 -0.74 -26.16 -2.45
N ALA A 479 -0.96 -26.73 -1.26
CA ALA A 479 -1.00 -25.94 -0.03
C ALA A 479 0.37 -25.27 0.23
N ARG A 480 0.38 -24.09 0.85
CA ARG A 480 1.58 -23.28 0.92
C ARG A 480 1.75 -22.61 2.28
N ILE A 481 2.99 -22.62 2.76
CA ILE A 481 3.46 -21.85 3.92
C ILE A 481 4.52 -20.88 3.45
N VAL A 482 4.40 -19.61 3.86
CA VAL A 482 5.45 -18.60 3.60
C VAL A 482 5.83 -17.94 4.93
N LEU A 483 7.14 -17.75 5.14
CA LEU A 483 7.69 -17.03 6.29
C LEU A 483 8.50 -15.83 5.80
N ARG A 484 8.25 -14.66 6.38
CA ARG A 484 8.97 -13.42 6.09
C ARG A 484 9.21 -12.61 7.36
N LEU A 485 10.29 -11.85 7.38
CA LEU A 485 10.45 -10.74 8.33
C LEU A 485 10.02 -9.44 7.67
N SER A 486 9.19 -8.68 8.36
CA SER A 486 8.79 -7.35 7.92
C SER A 486 9.82 -6.32 8.34
N GLY A 487 10.22 -5.44 7.41
CA GLY A 487 11.12 -4.32 7.67
C GLY A 487 10.39 -2.99 7.87
N THR A 488 9.06 -2.98 8.09
CA THR A 488 8.26 -1.75 8.17
C THR A 488 8.20 -1.15 9.59
N GLY A 489 8.55 -1.92 10.63
CA GLY A 489 8.57 -1.46 12.01
C GLY A 489 9.75 -0.53 12.29
N THR A 490 9.56 0.42 13.21
CA THR A 490 10.62 1.30 13.72
C THR A 490 11.31 0.72 14.95
N GLU A 491 10.69 -0.28 15.60
CA GLU A 491 11.17 -1.01 16.77
C GLU A 491 10.85 -2.50 16.63
N GLY A 492 11.77 -3.38 17.05
CA GLY A 492 11.60 -4.83 17.00
C GLY A 492 11.56 -5.40 15.58
N ALA A 493 11.18 -6.67 15.48
CA ALA A 493 10.90 -7.37 14.22
C ALA A 493 9.49 -7.95 14.23
N THR A 494 8.85 -8.01 13.07
CA THR A 494 7.60 -8.72 12.86
C THR A 494 7.84 -9.95 11.99
N LEU A 495 7.63 -11.14 12.57
CA LEU A 495 7.56 -12.37 11.79
C LEU A 495 6.17 -12.50 11.20
N ARG A 496 6.08 -12.67 9.89
CA ARG A 496 4.85 -12.93 9.16
C ARG A 496 4.82 -14.36 8.63
N LEU A 497 3.81 -15.08 9.06
CA LEU A 497 3.48 -16.42 8.58
C LEU A 497 2.24 -16.34 7.71
N TYR A 498 2.35 -16.80 6.47
CA TYR A 498 1.24 -16.87 5.51
C TYR A 498 0.92 -18.32 5.23
N LEU A 499 -0.35 -18.64 5.22
CA LEU A 499 -0.89 -19.98 5.10
C LEU A 499 -1.94 -19.99 4.00
N GLU A 500 -1.84 -20.93 3.08
CA GLU A 500 -2.78 -21.07 1.97
C GLU A 500 -3.10 -22.51 1.68
N ARG A 501 -4.40 -22.80 1.44
CA ARG A 501 -4.90 -24.08 0.97
C ARG A 501 -6.03 -23.88 -0.01
N TYR A 502 -5.94 -24.54 -1.15
CA TYR A 502 -7.01 -24.56 -2.14
C TYR A 502 -8.07 -25.60 -1.85
N GLU A 503 -9.35 -25.25 -2.07
CA GLU A 503 -10.50 -26.14 -1.97
C GLU A 503 -11.38 -25.99 -3.22
N ALA A 504 -11.53 -27.08 -3.95
CA ALA A 504 -12.32 -27.11 -5.18
C ALA A 504 -13.80 -27.41 -4.92
N ASP A 505 -14.11 -28.13 -3.84
CA ASP A 505 -15.48 -28.57 -3.53
C ASP A 505 -16.30 -27.44 -2.90
N PRO A 506 -17.34 -26.92 -3.60
CA PRO A 506 -18.19 -25.86 -3.06
C PRO A 506 -18.86 -26.21 -1.73
N ALA A 507 -19.14 -27.48 -1.45
CA ALA A 507 -19.72 -27.90 -0.19
C ALA A 507 -18.81 -27.65 1.02
N ARG A 508 -17.52 -27.43 0.77
CA ARG A 508 -16.50 -27.18 1.79
C ARG A 508 -16.09 -25.72 1.87
N HIS A 509 -16.63 -24.83 1.04
CA HIS A 509 -16.28 -23.40 1.06
C HIS A 509 -16.79 -22.65 2.30
N ALA A 510 -17.68 -23.23 3.10
CA ALA A 510 -18.21 -22.61 4.31
C ALA A 510 -17.42 -22.96 5.59
N ILE A 511 -16.37 -23.79 5.51
CA ILE A 511 -15.53 -24.12 6.66
C ILE A 511 -14.83 -22.83 7.16
N PRO A 512 -14.77 -22.59 8.48
CA PRO A 512 -14.01 -21.46 9.01
C PRO A 512 -12.53 -21.53 8.60
N THR A 513 -11.95 -20.40 8.22
CA THR A 513 -10.59 -20.32 7.63
C THR A 513 -9.53 -20.96 8.55
N GLN A 514 -9.54 -20.65 9.84
CA GLN A 514 -8.56 -21.20 10.79
C GLN A 514 -8.70 -22.72 10.97
N GLU A 515 -9.93 -23.25 10.88
CA GLU A 515 -10.19 -24.70 10.90
C GLU A 515 -9.64 -25.36 9.62
N ALA A 516 -9.90 -24.78 8.45
CA ALA A 516 -9.41 -25.29 7.18
C ALA A 516 -7.86 -25.29 7.10
N LEU A 517 -7.21 -24.35 7.78
CA LEU A 517 -5.75 -24.20 7.81
C LEU A 517 -5.07 -24.83 9.02
N ALA A 518 -5.81 -25.44 9.97
CA ALA A 518 -5.26 -25.95 11.23
C ALA A 518 -4.07 -26.92 11.02
N GLY A 519 -4.16 -27.79 10.01
CA GLY A 519 -3.05 -28.70 9.66
C GLY A 519 -1.79 -27.99 9.21
N LEU A 520 -1.92 -26.93 8.39
CA LEU A 520 -0.78 -26.12 7.93
C LEU A 520 -0.18 -25.26 9.05
N ILE A 521 -1.01 -24.76 9.96
CA ILE A 521 -0.56 -24.06 11.17
C ILE A 521 0.34 -24.99 12.01
N ALA A 522 -0.09 -26.24 12.20
CA ALA A 522 0.70 -27.23 12.92
C ALA A 522 2.02 -27.57 12.20
N VAL A 523 2.02 -27.65 10.86
CA VAL A 523 3.26 -27.83 10.07
C VAL A 523 4.21 -26.65 10.26
N ALA A 524 3.69 -25.41 10.15
CA ALA A 524 4.48 -24.20 10.32
C ALA A 524 5.14 -24.13 11.72
N GLU A 525 4.38 -24.44 12.77
CA GLU A 525 4.90 -24.48 14.13
C GLU A 525 5.97 -25.56 14.31
N GLN A 526 5.74 -26.76 13.75
CA GLN A 526 6.72 -27.85 13.83
C GLN A 526 8.05 -27.52 13.14
N LEU A 527 8.00 -26.82 11.98
CA LEU A 527 9.19 -26.48 11.20
C LEU A 527 9.91 -25.25 11.74
N ALA A 528 9.20 -24.23 12.13
CA ALA A 528 9.75 -22.94 12.55
C ALA A 528 9.92 -22.81 14.07
N GLN A 529 9.22 -23.64 14.87
CA GLN A 529 9.26 -23.60 16.33
C GLN A 529 8.97 -22.18 16.86
N ILE A 530 7.90 -21.55 16.29
CA ILE A 530 7.64 -20.12 16.51
C ILE A 530 7.44 -19.84 17.99
N ARG A 531 6.61 -20.62 18.67
CA ARG A 531 6.35 -20.46 20.11
C ARG A 531 7.64 -20.61 20.94
N GLU A 532 8.40 -21.66 20.70
CA GLU A 532 9.63 -21.94 21.45
C GLU A 532 10.67 -20.85 21.28
N ARG A 533 10.83 -20.36 20.04
CA ARG A 533 11.88 -19.39 19.69
C ARG A 533 11.51 -17.95 20.03
N THR A 534 10.24 -17.59 19.87
CA THR A 534 9.78 -16.19 20.06
C THR A 534 9.16 -15.93 21.41
N GLY A 535 8.76 -16.98 22.14
CA GLY A 535 7.98 -16.86 23.38
C GLY A 535 6.55 -16.39 23.17
N ARG A 536 6.07 -16.34 21.92
CA ARG A 536 4.70 -15.91 21.59
C ARG A 536 3.79 -17.12 21.46
N ASP A 537 2.76 -17.22 22.29
CA ASP A 537 1.79 -18.34 22.27
C ASP A 537 0.79 -18.26 21.10
N ALA A 538 0.56 -17.06 20.59
CA ALA A 538 -0.35 -16.79 19.48
C ALA A 538 0.14 -15.59 18.66
N PRO A 539 -0.32 -15.44 17.39
CA PRO A 539 -0.07 -14.24 16.61
C PRO A 539 -0.72 -13.01 17.27
N THR A 540 -0.08 -11.86 17.13
CA THR A 540 -0.59 -10.55 17.55
C THR A 540 -1.77 -10.13 16.66
N VAL A 541 -1.65 -10.39 15.37
CA VAL A 541 -2.68 -10.10 14.35
C VAL A 541 -2.90 -11.33 13.50
N THR A 542 -4.17 -11.65 13.24
CA THR A 542 -4.61 -12.68 12.28
C THR A 542 -5.56 -12.04 11.27
N THR A 543 -5.24 -12.14 9.99
CA THR A 543 -6.06 -11.61 8.89
C THR A 543 -6.34 -12.67 7.86
#